data_e8fb549ef1dc6c49ad3a459317a927a5
#
_entry.id   e8fb549ef1dc6c49ad3a459317a927a5
#
_cell.length_a   1.000
_cell.length_b   1.000
_cell.length_c   1.000
_cell.angle_alpha   90.00
_cell.angle_beta   90.00
_cell.angle_gamma   90.00
#
_symmetry.space_group_name_H-M   'P 1'
#
loop_
_entity.id
_entity.type
_entity.pdbx_description
1 polymer ?
#
loop_
_entity_poly.entity_id
_entity_poly.type
_entity_poly.pdbx_seq_one_letter_code
_entity_poly.pdbx_strand_id
1 'polypeptide(L)'
;MDYLNNIDLDLEQYDVLGVEKKVEFELFGKQFVGFIDLLVRDKASGELIIIDHKSASIKILKNGKISKSDQNHFLEFKRQLYLYSLPIIKEYGPVSKLMWNMFKDQKWIEIPWKQEERDEAVKWVKDTLEFIEKETAWSPSPDAYYCRFLCGQRDNACEYKA
;
A
#
# COMPACT_ATOMS: atom_id res chain seq x y z
N MET A 1 -2.60 -14.61 -23.13
CA MET A 1 -3.86 -15.07 -22.47
C MET A 1 -3.62 -15.86 -21.17
N ASP A 2 -2.35 -16.06 -20.78
CA ASP A 2 -2.01 -16.90 -19.61
C ASP A 2 -2.03 -16.17 -18.25
N TYR A 3 -2.26 -14.85 -18.27
CA TYR A 3 -2.25 -14.02 -17.07
C TYR A 3 -3.38 -14.38 -16.08
N LEU A 4 -4.58 -14.66 -16.62
CA LEU A 4 -5.74 -14.99 -15.78
C LEU A 4 -5.63 -16.39 -15.13
N ASN A 5 -4.79 -17.27 -15.68
CA ASN A 5 -4.58 -18.61 -15.14
C ASN A 5 -3.52 -18.65 -14.03
N ASN A 6 -2.77 -17.58 -13.81
CA ASN A 6 -1.73 -17.48 -12.77
C ASN A 6 -2.14 -16.56 -11.58
N ILE A 7 -3.38 -16.09 -11.56
CA ILE A 7 -3.98 -15.47 -10.38
C ILE A 7 -4.56 -16.60 -9.51
N ASP A 8 -3.68 -17.50 -9.09
CA ASP A 8 -4.06 -18.59 -8.16
C ASP A 8 -4.15 -18.08 -6.73
N LEU A 9 -5.07 -17.15 -6.48
CA LEU A 9 -5.78 -17.19 -5.23
C LEU A 9 -6.89 -18.20 -5.43
N ASP A 10 -6.73 -19.40 -4.90
CA ASP A 10 -7.81 -20.38 -4.86
C ASP A 10 -8.91 -19.82 -3.95
N LEU A 11 -9.85 -19.09 -4.55
CA LEU A 11 -10.94 -18.44 -3.82
C LEU A 11 -11.81 -19.47 -3.07
N GLU A 12 -11.74 -20.76 -3.44
CA GLU A 12 -12.42 -21.81 -2.66
C GLU A 12 -11.82 -21.98 -1.27
N GLN A 13 -10.55 -21.60 -1.09
CA GLN A 13 -9.84 -21.63 0.18
C GLN A 13 -10.25 -20.51 1.14
N TYR A 14 -10.82 -19.42 0.60
CA TYR A 14 -11.08 -18.20 1.35
C TYR A 14 -12.57 -17.85 1.42
N ASP A 15 -12.95 -17.25 2.55
CA ASP A 15 -14.18 -16.47 2.66
C ASP A 15 -13.83 -15.02 2.28
N VAL A 16 -14.43 -14.51 1.21
CA VAL A 16 -14.26 -13.12 0.78
C VAL A 16 -15.12 -12.23 1.65
N LEU A 17 -14.50 -11.38 2.46
CA LEU A 17 -15.16 -10.45 3.37
C LEU A 17 -15.38 -9.07 2.75
N GLY A 18 -14.64 -8.72 1.71
CA GLY A 18 -14.81 -7.48 0.97
C GLY A 18 -13.93 -7.39 -0.27
N VAL A 19 -14.48 -6.79 -1.30
CA VAL A 19 -13.79 -6.39 -2.53
C VAL A 19 -13.95 -4.88 -2.64
N GLU A 20 -12.89 -4.15 -2.97
CA GLU A 20 -12.88 -2.68 -2.98
C GLU A 20 -13.50 -2.10 -1.68
N LYS A 21 -13.16 -2.74 -0.55
CA LYS A 21 -13.75 -2.40 0.75
C LYS A 21 -13.28 -1.03 1.20
N LYS A 22 -14.21 -0.07 1.24
CA LYS A 22 -13.96 1.24 1.84
C LYS A 22 -13.63 1.09 3.33
N VAL A 23 -12.57 1.75 3.77
CA VAL A 23 -12.17 1.87 5.17
C VAL A 23 -12.04 3.34 5.55
N GLU A 24 -12.54 3.67 6.73
CA GLU A 24 -12.48 5.01 7.29
C GLU A 24 -11.96 4.93 8.72
N PHE A 25 -11.02 5.80 9.06
CA PHE A 25 -10.44 5.85 10.39
C PHE A 25 -9.92 7.25 10.70
N GLU A 26 -9.74 7.53 11.97
CA GLU A 26 -9.19 8.78 12.45
C GLU A 26 -7.83 8.58 13.11
N LEU A 27 -6.86 9.41 12.78
CA LEU A 27 -5.57 9.51 13.46
C LEU A 27 -5.22 10.99 13.69
N PHE A 28 -4.86 11.32 14.93
CA PHE A 28 -4.41 12.66 15.32
C PHE A 28 -5.39 13.78 14.92
N GLY A 29 -6.71 13.50 15.05
CA GLY A 29 -7.77 14.46 14.69
C GLY A 29 -7.98 14.67 13.19
N LYS A 30 -7.36 13.86 12.35
CA LYS A 30 -7.56 13.89 10.89
C LYS A 30 -8.29 12.62 10.43
N GLN A 31 -9.23 12.79 9.50
CA GLN A 31 -9.96 11.68 8.90
C GLN A 31 -9.18 11.11 7.71
N PHE A 32 -9.09 9.79 7.66
CA PHE A 32 -8.48 9.03 6.59
C PHE A 32 -9.53 8.14 5.93
N VAL A 33 -9.43 8.01 4.64
CA VAL A 33 -10.25 7.09 3.84
C VAL A 33 -9.33 6.30 2.90
N GLY A 34 -9.64 5.03 2.71
CA GLY A 34 -8.94 4.17 1.77
C GLY A 34 -9.84 3.07 1.26
N PHE A 35 -9.29 2.27 0.34
CA PHE A 35 -9.97 1.11 -0.21
C PHE A 35 -9.01 -0.07 -0.14
N ILE A 36 -9.50 -1.19 0.38
CA ILE A 36 -8.79 -2.47 0.39
C ILE A 36 -9.28 -3.24 -0.82
N ASP A 37 -8.37 -3.61 -1.72
CA ASP A 37 -8.74 -4.30 -2.95
C ASP A 37 -9.44 -5.63 -2.65
N LEU A 38 -8.88 -6.42 -1.70
CA LEU A 38 -9.46 -7.68 -1.29
C LEU A 38 -9.18 -7.98 0.20
N LEU A 39 -10.23 -8.25 0.95
CA LEU A 39 -10.18 -8.71 2.33
C LEU A 39 -10.71 -10.13 2.40
N VAL A 40 -9.92 -11.07 2.91
CA VAL A 40 -10.30 -12.48 2.98
C VAL A 40 -10.00 -13.08 4.34
N ARG A 41 -10.71 -14.18 4.64
CA ARG A 41 -10.44 -15.07 5.76
C ARG A 41 -10.14 -16.47 5.23
N ASP A 42 -9.00 -17.01 5.59
CA ASP A 42 -8.66 -18.41 5.30
C ASP A 42 -9.60 -19.34 6.07
N LYS A 43 -10.29 -20.25 5.36
CA LYS A 43 -11.30 -21.15 5.95
C LYS A 43 -10.69 -22.20 6.89
N ALA A 44 -9.47 -22.62 6.62
CA ALA A 44 -8.80 -23.67 7.38
C ALA A 44 -8.16 -23.13 8.65
N SER A 45 -7.45 -22.01 8.56
CA SER A 45 -6.73 -21.41 9.70
C SER A 45 -7.53 -20.34 10.44
N GLY A 46 -8.56 -19.74 9.81
CA GLY A 46 -9.27 -18.56 10.31
C GLY A 46 -8.49 -17.27 10.18
N GLU A 47 -7.30 -17.29 9.56
CA GLU A 47 -6.45 -16.12 9.37
C GLU A 47 -7.12 -15.03 8.54
N LEU A 48 -7.07 -13.80 9.03
CA LEU A 48 -7.54 -12.62 8.32
C LEU A 48 -6.39 -11.99 7.52
N ILE A 49 -6.61 -11.79 6.23
CA ILE A 49 -5.59 -11.39 5.27
C ILE A 49 -6.07 -10.15 4.52
N ILE A 50 -5.23 -9.12 4.47
CA ILE A 50 -5.45 -7.93 3.64
C ILE A 50 -4.58 -8.05 2.40
N ILE A 51 -5.20 -7.93 1.23
CA ILE A 51 -4.57 -8.08 -0.08
C ILE A 51 -4.72 -6.78 -0.87
N ASP A 52 -3.65 -6.39 -1.53
CA ASP A 52 -3.60 -5.22 -2.40
C ASP A 52 -2.96 -5.58 -3.74
N HIS A 53 -3.49 -5.05 -4.83
CA HIS A 53 -3.05 -5.33 -6.19
C HIS A 53 -2.15 -4.21 -6.71
N LYS A 54 -0.92 -4.53 -7.09
CA LYS A 54 0.06 -3.55 -7.55
C LYS A 54 0.52 -3.80 -8.99
N SER A 55 0.41 -2.77 -9.83
CA SER A 55 1.01 -2.76 -11.18
C SER A 55 2.51 -2.47 -11.19
N ALA A 56 3.08 -2.07 -10.04
CA ALA A 56 4.50 -1.84 -9.87
C ALA A 56 5.30 -3.14 -9.81
N SER A 57 6.61 -3.05 -10.05
CA SER A 57 7.54 -4.16 -9.85
C SER A 57 8.37 -3.93 -8.60
N ILE A 58 8.54 -4.98 -7.80
CA ILE A 58 9.45 -4.97 -6.63
C ILE A 58 10.47 -6.08 -6.81
N LYS A 59 11.74 -5.72 -6.89
CA LYS A 59 12.82 -6.67 -7.05
C LYS A 59 13.18 -7.33 -5.73
N ILE A 60 12.95 -8.63 -5.65
CA ILE A 60 13.38 -9.47 -4.53
C ILE A 60 14.71 -10.12 -4.92
N LEU A 61 15.71 -9.98 -4.04
CA LEU A 61 17.03 -10.57 -4.20
C LEU A 61 17.00 -12.08 -3.90
N LYS A 62 18.04 -12.81 -4.31
CA LYS A 62 18.17 -14.26 -4.05
C LYS A 62 18.10 -14.64 -2.57
N ASN A 63 18.43 -13.73 -1.67
CA ASN A 63 18.34 -13.92 -0.22
C ASN A 63 16.99 -13.54 0.38
N GLY A 64 15.96 -13.31 -0.45
CA GLY A 64 14.61 -12.95 -0.03
C GLY A 64 14.41 -11.47 0.37
N LYS A 65 15.47 -10.65 0.33
CA LYS A 65 15.35 -9.22 0.69
C LYS A 65 14.92 -8.38 -0.50
N ILE A 66 14.18 -7.31 -0.21
CA ILE A 66 13.86 -6.27 -1.21
C ILE A 66 15.16 -5.56 -1.62
N SER A 67 15.32 -5.28 -2.92
CA SER A 67 16.48 -4.55 -3.43
C SER A 67 16.55 -3.14 -2.82
N LYS A 68 17.76 -2.58 -2.71
CA LYS A 68 17.94 -1.22 -2.14
C LYS A 68 17.17 -0.15 -2.92
N SER A 69 17.07 -0.29 -4.24
CA SER A 69 16.31 0.65 -5.09
C SER A 69 14.82 0.67 -4.77
N ASP A 70 14.27 -0.45 -4.32
CA ASP A 70 12.84 -0.62 -4.16
C ASP A 70 12.37 -0.56 -2.70
N GLN A 71 13.32 -0.42 -1.74
CA GLN A 71 13.01 -0.41 -0.31
C GLN A 71 12.04 0.70 0.08
N ASN A 72 12.25 1.92 -0.41
CA ASN A 72 11.36 3.05 -0.09
C ASN A 72 9.97 2.82 -0.68
N HIS A 73 9.89 2.39 -1.93
CA HIS A 73 8.62 2.10 -2.59
C HIS A 73 7.84 0.97 -1.89
N PHE A 74 8.54 -0.10 -1.50
CA PHE A 74 7.91 -1.19 -0.73
C PHE A 74 7.49 -0.74 0.67
N LEU A 75 8.24 0.17 1.30
CA LEU A 75 7.87 0.76 2.58
C LEU A 75 6.55 1.55 2.50
N GLU A 76 6.33 2.29 1.42
CA GLU A 76 5.07 2.99 1.15
C GLU A 76 3.89 2.00 1.05
N PHE A 77 4.05 0.92 0.27
CA PHE A 77 3.04 -0.14 0.17
C PHE A 77 2.75 -0.77 1.52
N LYS A 78 3.80 -1.04 2.30
CA LYS A 78 3.68 -1.63 3.62
C LYS A 78 2.90 -0.72 4.58
N ARG A 79 3.26 0.56 4.66
CA ARG A 79 2.56 1.56 5.49
C ARG A 79 1.08 1.65 5.14
N GLN A 80 0.73 1.66 3.86
CA GLN A 80 -0.65 1.67 3.40
C GLN A 80 -1.48 0.55 4.04
N LEU A 81 -1.03 -0.72 3.91
CA LEU A 81 -1.78 -1.85 4.42
C LEU A 81 -1.78 -1.92 5.96
N TYR A 82 -0.72 -1.49 6.62
CA TYR A 82 -0.72 -1.38 8.08
C TYR A 82 -1.73 -0.35 8.58
N LEU A 83 -1.86 0.80 7.92
CA LEU A 83 -2.88 1.80 8.25
C LEU A 83 -4.29 1.27 7.99
N TYR A 84 -4.50 0.59 6.86
CA TYR A 84 -5.79 -0.04 6.55
C TYR A 84 -6.16 -1.16 7.53
N SER A 85 -5.17 -1.82 8.15
CA SER A 85 -5.44 -2.82 9.17
C SER A 85 -6.09 -2.27 10.43
N LEU A 86 -5.96 -0.96 10.73
CA LEU A 86 -6.52 -0.35 11.94
C LEU A 86 -8.05 -0.53 12.05
N PRO A 87 -8.86 -0.08 11.07
CA PRO A 87 -10.31 -0.31 11.11
C PRO A 87 -10.68 -1.78 10.95
N ILE A 88 -9.89 -2.56 10.19
CA ILE A 88 -10.15 -3.99 9.99
C ILE A 88 -9.98 -4.78 11.30
N ILE A 89 -8.94 -4.51 12.07
CA ILE A 89 -8.74 -5.16 13.39
C ILE A 89 -9.90 -4.85 14.32
N LYS A 90 -10.42 -3.63 14.29
CA LYS A 90 -11.56 -3.23 15.12
C LYS A 90 -12.86 -3.93 14.71
N GLU A 91 -13.08 -4.16 13.41
CA GLU A 91 -14.31 -4.71 12.85
C GLU A 91 -14.31 -6.25 12.81
N TYR A 92 -13.20 -6.87 12.43
CA TYR A 92 -13.11 -8.31 12.12
C TYR A 92 -12.20 -9.11 13.05
N GLY A 93 -11.41 -8.42 13.90
CA GLY A 93 -10.41 -9.05 14.75
C GLY A 93 -8.99 -9.03 14.17
N PRO A 94 -8.04 -9.77 14.76
CA PRO A 94 -6.63 -9.69 14.43
C PRO A 94 -6.34 -10.01 12.96
N VAL A 95 -5.57 -9.15 12.29
CA VAL A 95 -5.00 -9.42 10.96
C VAL A 95 -3.74 -10.27 11.14
N SER A 96 -3.62 -11.34 10.37
CA SER A 96 -2.50 -12.28 10.46
C SER A 96 -1.38 -11.95 9.47
N LYS A 97 -1.75 -11.55 8.25
CA LYS A 97 -0.77 -11.21 7.21
C LYS A 97 -1.27 -10.14 6.25
N LEU A 98 -0.31 -9.51 5.58
CA LEU A 98 -0.51 -8.57 4.49
C LEU A 98 0.07 -9.17 3.22
N MET A 99 -0.63 -9.01 2.10
CA MET A 99 -0.23 -9.59 0.82
C MET A 99 -0.32 -8.57 -0.31
N TRP A 100 0.62 -8.66 -1.24
CA TRP A 100 0.58 -7.89 -2.49
C TRP A 100 0.60 -8.83 -3.69
N ASN A 101 -0.38 -8.68 -4.56
CA ASN A 101 -0.36 -9.27 -5.88
C ASN A 101 0.37 -8.32 -6.84
N MET A 102 1.62 -8.63 -7.13
CA MET A 102 2.46 -7.88 -8.08
C MET A 102 2.18 -8.41 -9.49
N PHE A 103 1.04 -8.02 -10.07
CA PHE A 103 0.56 -8.67 -11.30
C PHE A 103 1.46 -8.41 -12.53
N LYS A 104 2.21 -7.32 -12.57
CA LYS A 104 3.23 -7.10 -13.61
C LYS A 104 4.34 -8.15 -13.56
N ASP A 105 4.74 -8.56 -12.38
CA ASP A 105 5.79 -9.54 -12.13
C ASP A 105 5.23 -10.97 -11.97
N GLN A 106 3.91 -11.14 -12.00
CA GLN A 106 3.20 -12.41 -11.79
C GLN A 106 3.66 -13.12 -10.51
N LYS A 107 3.75 -12.37 -9.41
CA LYS A 107 4.20 -12.92 -8.14
C LYS A 107 3.43 -12.33 -6.96
N TRP A 108 3.40 -13.09 -5.88
CA TRP A 108 2.88 -12.67 -4.60
C TRP A 108 4.02 -12.28 -3.65
N ILE A 109 3.81 -11.24 -2.87
CA ILE A 109 4.65 -10.89 -1.73
C ILE A 109 3.75 -10.94 -0.50
N GLU A 110 4.12 -11.69 0.50
CA GLU A 110 3.42 -11.75 1.77
C GLU A 110 4.35 -11.46 2.94
N ILE A 111 3.82 -10.83 3.96
CA ILE A 111 4.49 -10.63 5.25
C ILE A 111 3.52 -10.91 6.40
N PRO A 112 3.99 -11.47 7.51
CA PRO A 112 3.18 -11.54 8.72
C PRO A 112 2.90 -10.13 9.24
N TRP A 113 1.69 -9.92 9.75
CA TRP A 113 1.35 -8.67 10.41
C TRP A 113 2.12 -8.56 11.73
N LYS A 114 2.68 -7.38 12.04
CA LYS A 114 3.46 -7.11 13.25
C LYS A 114 3.05 -5.78 13.87
N GLN A 115 2.93 -5.79 15.20
CA GLN A 115 2.57 -4.60 15.97
C GLN A 115 3.57 -3.45 15.77
N GLU A 116 4.88 -3.77 15.79
CA GLU A 116 5.95 -2.78 15.69
C GLU A 116 5.92 -2.05 14.35
N GLU A 117 5.60 -2.77 13.28
CA GLU A 117 5.50 -2.21 11.93
C GLU A 117 4.23 -1.33 11.78
N ARG A 118 3.13 -1.72 12.43
CA ARG A 118 1.93 -0.89 12.52
C ARG A 118 2.23 0.41 13.27
N ASP A 119 2.94 0.33 14.39
CA ASP A 119 3.29 1.49 15.22
C ASP A 119 4.24 2.44 14.46
N GLU A 120 5.17 1.90 13.65
CA GLU A 120 5.98 2.67 12.73
C GLU A 120 5.13 3.42 11.71
N ALA A 121 4.16 2.76 11.07
CA ALA A 121 3.26 3.40 10.10
C ALA A 121 2.44 4.53 10.73
N VAL A 122 1.90 4.32 11.94
CA VAL A 122 1.17 5.34 12.69
C VAL A 122 2.07 6.51 13.09
N LYS A 123 3.30 6.22 13.54
CA LYS A 123 4.29 7.26 13.84
C LYS A 123 4.64 8.09 12.60
N TRP A 124 4.83 7.44 11.46
CA TRP A 124 5.09 8.12 10.19
C TRP A 124 3.96 9.10 9.83
N VAL A 125 2.69 8.71 10.02
CA VAL A 125 1.55 9.62 9.83
C VAL A 125 1.67 10.84 10.74
N LYS A 126 1.97 10.63 12.02
CA LYS A 126 2.14 11.74 12.97
C LYS A 126 3.23 12.70 12.54
N ASP A 127 4.41 12.16 12.25
CA ASP A 127 5.58 12.97 11.85
C ASP A 127 5.29 13.76 10.56
N THR A 128 4.56 13.14 9.61
CA THR A 128 4.16 13.76 8.35
C THR A 128 3.15 14.89 8.57
N LEU A 129 2.15 14.69 9.42
CA LEU A 129 1.18 15.74 9.76
C LEU A 129 1.85 16.93 10.46
N GLU A 130 2.75 16.65 11.40
CA GLU A 130 3.52 17.71 12.06
C GLU A 130 4.41 18.48 11.09
N PHE A 131 5.01 17.82 10.10
CA PHE A 131 5.76 18.46 9.04
C PHE A 131 4.86 19.36 8.18
N ILE A 132 3.70 18.85 7.75
CA ILE A 132 2.74 19.59 6.93
C ILE A 132 2.25 20.85 7.68
N GLU A 133 1.96 20.74 8.98
CA GLU A 133 1.47 21.86 9.79
C GLU A 133 2.53 22.96 10.05
N LYS A 134 3.80 22.59 10.03
CA LYS A 134 4.93 23.53 10.24
C LYS A 134 5.47 24.11 8.93
N GLU A 135 5.20 23.47 7.79
CA GLU A 135 5.74 23.90 6.51
C GLU A 135 4.99 25.13 5.98
N THR A 136 5.72 26.17 5.70
CA THR A 136 5.20 27.45 5.19
C THR A 136 5.69 27.79 3.79
N ALA A 137 6.74 27.11 3.32
CA ALA A 137 7.39 27.36 2.05
C ALA A 137 7.35 26.12 1.16
N TRP A 138 6.18 25.82 0.62
CA TRP A 138 5.94 24.67 -0.25
C TRP A 138 6.72 24.81 -1.56
N SER A 139 7.98 24.37 -1.55
CA SER A 139 8.79 24.33 -2.75
C SER A 139 8.29 23.25 -3.71
N PRO A 140 8.19 23.54 -5.01
CA PRO A 140 7.82 22.51 -5.99
C PRO A 140 8.88 21.42 -6.05
N SER A 141 8.44 20.20 -6.29
CA SER A 141 9.29 19.03 -6.48
C SER A 141 9.13 18.53 -7.93
N PRO A 142 9.81 19.16 -8.90
CA PRO A 142 9.70 18.76 -10.29
C PRO A 142 10.32 17.38 -10.51
N ASP A 143 9.58 16.50 -11.15
CA ASP A 143 10.04 15.20 -11.61
C ASP A 143 10.20 15.21 -13.12
N ALA A 144 11.36 14.85 -13.60
CA ALA A 144 11.70 14.94 -15.02
C ALA A 144 10.78 14.09 -15.92
N TYR A 145 10.37 12.91 -15.45
CA TYR A 145 9.44 12.05 -16.20
C TYR A 145 8.04 12.65 -16.26
N TYR A 146 7.48 13.01 -15.09
CA TYR A 146 6.15 13.62 -15.02
C TYR A 146 6.08 14.96 -15.76
N CYS A 147 7.09 15.81 -15.58
CA CYS A 147 7.17 17.09 -16.29
C CYS A 147 7.22 16.89 -17.79
N ARG A 148 8.01 15.90 -18.25
CA ARG A 148 8.24 15.68 -19.68
C ARG A 148 7.07 14.99 -20.38
N PHE A 149 6.41 14.02 -19.74
CA PHE A 149 5.48 13.11 -20.43
C PHE A 149 4.02 13.24 -20.00
N LEU A 150 3.77 13.74 -18.79
CA LEU A 150 2.43 13.71 -18.21
C LEU A 150 1.87 15.10 -17.84
N CYS A 151 2.74 16.10 -17.68
CA CYS A 151 2.30 17.42 -17.25
C CYS A 151 1.76 18.26 -18.41
N GLY A 152 0.46 18.53 -18.42
CA GLY A 152 -0.18 19.40 -19.41
C GLY A 152 0.22 20.88 -19.32
N GLN A 153 0.89 21.32 -18.25
CA GLN A 153 1.36 22.70 -18.06
C GLN A 153 2.82 22.90 -18.48
N ARG A 154 3.48 21.85 -18.96
CA ARG A 154 4.89 21.88 -19.34
C ARG A 154 5.25 23.01 -20.30
N ASP A 155 4.43 23.19 -21.32
CA ASP A 155 4.73 24.13 -22.42
C ASP A 155 4.04 25.50 -22.21
N ASN A 156 3.29 25.67 -21.13
CA ASN A 156 2.56 26.89 -20.84
C ASN A 156 3.28 27.76 -19.78
N ALA A 157 2.76 27.79 -18.57
CA ALA A 157 3.14 28.74 -17.54
C ALA A 157 4.01 28.17 -16.42
N CYS A 158 4.47 26.92 -16.53
CA CYS A 158 5.26 26.32 -15.46
C CYS A 158 6.71 26.80 -15.47
N GLU A 159 7.09 27.55 -14.45
CA GLU A 159 8.48 28.01 -14.23
C GLU A 159 9.41 26.93 -13.66
N TYR A 160 8.85 25.82 -13.15
CA TYR A 160 9.57 24.73 -12.46
C TYR A 160 9.74 23.46 -13.33
N LYS A 161 9.61 23.59 -14.63
CA LYS A 161 9.79 22.45 -15.54
C LYS A 161 11.21 21.89 -15.48
N ALA A 162 11.33 20.58 -15.33
CA ALA A 162 12.59 19.82 -15.38
C ALA A 162 12.87 19.30 -16.80
#